data_4930f7e9c9b8d7cfec725600d4185cc4
#
_entry.id   4930f7e9c9b8d7cfec725600d4185cc4
#
_cell.length_a   1.000
_cell.length_b   1.000
_cell.length_c   1.000
_cell.angle_alpha   90.00
_cell.angle_beta   90.00
_cell.angle_gamma   90.00
#
_symmetry.space_group_name_H-M   'P 1'
#
loop_
_entity.id
_entity.type
_entity.pdbx_description
1 polymer ?
#
loop_
_entity_poly.entity_id
_entity_poly.type
_entity_poly.pdbx_seq_one_letter_code
_entity_poly.pdbx_strand_id
1 'polypeptide(L)'
;MGIHLDRINIHEDTDIDRMHSLDLIERGIIPDDTLMKDVDGKVKGIIFSHGHLDHIGAVAKLAHRYDAPLIGTPYTTALVEKQIKGERKFKVNNPIRPLNPGSKMKLSKNITLEFVQSTHSIPQAVFPVLHTPEGIIVYALDFKFDNHQKVSPPPDYKRLRELGRKGVLTLIVETTNAKNTEEVKTYSERIARNILEDVMYGPLY
;
A
#
# COMPACT_ATOMS: atom_id res chain seq x y z
N MET A 1 5.51 4.26 -3.16
CA MET A 1 6.69 3.89 -3.98
C MET A 1 6.39 2.63 -4.80
N GLY A 2 5.34 2.66 -5.58
CA GLY A 2 4.89 1.56 -6.42
C GLY A 2 5.51 1.56 -7.81
N ILE A 3 5.13 0.57 -8.62
CA ILE A 3 5.47 0.51 -10.05
C ILE A 3 4.18 0.48 -10.88
N HIS A 4 4.21 1.10 -12.05
CA HIS A 4 3.14 1.03 -13.03
C HIS A 4 3.29 -0.22 -13.90
N LEU A 5 2.59 -1.29 -13.55
CA LEU A 5 2.68 -2.58 -14.22
C LEU A 5 2.27 -2.52 -15.71
N ASP A 6 1.32 -1.64 -16.04
CA ASP A 6 0.87 -1.40 -17.41
C ASP A 6 1.90 -0.72 -18.32
N ARG A 7 2.92 -0.11 -17.73
CA ARG A 7 4.05 0.50 -18.44
C ARG A 7 5.19 -0.47 -18.73
N ILE A 8 5.10 -1.68 -18.20
CA ILE A 8 6.08 -2.74 -18.42
C ILE A 8 5.71 -3.46 -19.71
N ASN A 9 6.50 -3.27 -20.77
CA ASN A 9 6.29 -4.01 -21.99
C ASN A 9 6.87 -5.43 -21.82
N ILE A 10 5.98 -6.42 -21.64
CA ILE A 10 6.34 -7.83 -21.43
C ILE A 10 7.02 -8.44 -22.68
N HIS A 11 6.86 -7.83 -23.86
CA HIS A 11 7.45 -8.30 -25.13
C HIS A 11 8.88 -7.78 -25.40
N GLU A 12 9.30 -6.76 -24.68
CA GLU A 12 10.71 -6.37 -24.65
C GLU A 12 11.33 -7.06 -23.44
N ASP A 13 12.52 -7.66 -23.58
CA ASP A 13 13.35 -8.20 -22.48
C ASP A 13 13.79 -7.08 -21.53
N THR A 14 12.81 -6.37 -20.98
CA THR A 14 13.02 -5.23 -20.09
C THR A 14 13.25 -5.78 -18.68
N ASP A 15 14.52 -6.13 -18.42
CA ASP A 15 14.93 -6.53 -17.08
C ASP A 15 14.94 -5.29 -16.16
N ILE A 16 13.77 -5.00 -15.60
CA ILE A 16 13.54 -3.84 -14.68
C ILE A 16 14.55 -3.86 -13.53
N ASP A 17 14.96 -5.03 -13.08
CA ASP A 17 15.90 -5.17 -11.99
C ASP A 17 17.28 -4.59 -12.37
N ARG A 18 17.62 -4.60 -13.67
CA ARG A 18 18.86 -4.06 -14.20
C ARG A 18 18.80 -2.61 -14.65
N MET A 19 17.60 -2.01 -14.71
CA MET A 19 17.47 -0.62 -15.15
C MET A 19 17.85 0.36 -14.03
N HIS A 20 18.39 1.51 -14.42
CA HIS A 20 18.62 2.61 -13.49
C HIS A 20 17.30 3.31 -13.14
N SER A 21 17.20 3.86 -11.92
CA SER A 21 15.97 4.52 -11.48
C SER A 21 15.57 5.71 -12.36
N LEU A 22 16.53 6.43 -12.97
CA LEU A 22 16.23 7.53 -13.89
C LEU A 22 15.55 7.04 -15.17
N ASP A 23 16.04 5.94 -15.74
CA ASP A 23 15.42 5.35 -16.94
C ASP A 23 14.01 4.85 -16.66
N LEU A 24 13.78 4.31 -15.45
CA LEU A 24 12.45 3.86 -15.02
C LEU A 24 11.49 5.03 -14.80
N ILE A 25 11.98 6.16 -14.29
CA ILE A 25 11.21 7.41 -14.14
C ILE A 25 10.84 7.96 -15.53
N GLU A 26 11.81 8.07 -16.43
CA GLU A 26 11.60 8.58 -17.80
C GLU A 26 10.55 7.77 -18.56
N ARG A 27 10.56 6.44 -18.40
CA ARG A 27 9.56 5.53 -18.96
C ARG A 27 8.22 5.56 -18.21
N GLY A 28 8.11 6.29 -17.10
CA GLY A 28 6.92 6.34 -16.25
C GLY A 28 6.61 5.02 -15.54
N ILE A 29 7.59 4.12 -15.40
CA ILE A 29 7.43 2.83 -14.72
C ILE A 29 7.40 3.01 -13.21
N ILE A 30 8.23 3.93 -12.67
CA ILE A 30 8.24 4.29 -11.25
C ILE A 30 7.92 5.78 -11.08
N PRO A 31 7.44 6.20 -9.91
CA PRO A 31 7.13 7.60 -9.63
C PRO A 31 8.34 8.52 -9.81
N ASP A 32 8.10 9.69 -10.38
CA ASP A 32 9.09 10.76 -10.39
C ASP A 32 9.12 11.45 -9.02
N ASP A 33 10.09 11.07 -8.20
CA ASP A 33 10.31 11.65 -6.87
C ASP A 33 11.23 12.88 -6.90
N THR A 34 11.68 13.33 -8.07
CA THR A 34 12.50 14.55 -8.19
C THR A 34 11.72 15.79 -7.77
N LEU A 35 10.39 15.76 -7.89
CA LEU A 35 9.49 16.81 -7.40
C LEU A 35 9.61 17.04 -5.90
N MET A 36 10.09 16.06 -5.14
CA MET A 36 10.31 16.20 -3.69
C MET A 36 11.53 17.09 -3.34
N LYS A 37 12.38 17.40 -4.30
CA LYS A 37 13.57 18.27 -4.06
C LYS A 37 13.18 19.69 -3.69
N ASP A 38 12.05 20.17 -4.19
CA ASP A 38 11.55 21.54 -3.99
C ASP A 38 10.59 21.63 -2.79
N VAL A 39 10.40 20.53 -2.06
CA VAL A 39 9.55 20.50 -0.87
C VAL A 39 10.38 20.81 0.37
N ASP A 40 10.05 21.91 1.04
CA ASP A 40 10.67 22.23 2.31
C ASP A 40 10.36 21.20 3.39
N GLY A 41 11.39 20.82 4.16
CA GLY A 41 11.24 19.92 5.29
C GLY A 41 11.96 18.58 5.10
N LYS A 42 11.72 17.67 6.06
CA LYS A 42 12.33 16.32 6.08
C LYS A 42 11.26 15.26 6.01
N VAL A 43 11.45 14.28 5.15
CA VAL A 43 10.65 13.06 5.13
C VAL A 43 10.81 12.33 6.47
N LYS A 44 9.71 12.08 7.19
CA LYS A 44 9.72 11.46 8.52
C LYS A 44 9.46 9.95 8.47
N GLY A 45 8.97 9.46 7.35
CA GLY A 45 8.71 8.04 7.13
C GLY A 45 8.20 7.80 5.72
N ILE A 46 8.49 6.62 5.21
CA ILE A 46 7.91 6.08 3.98
C ILE A 46 6.92 5.01 4.43
N ILE A 47 5.64 5.24 4.20
CA ILE A 47 4.56 4.45 4.77
C ILE A 47 3.90 3.64 3.67
N PHE A 48 3.69 2.34 3.93
CA PHE A 48 3.04 1.40 3.02
C PHE A 48 1.71 0.94 3.59
N SER A 49 0.65 1.04 2.80
CA SER A 49 -0.69 0.55 3.15
C SER A 49 -0.79 -0.97 3.07
N HIS A 50 -0.12 -1.56 2.08
CA HIS A 50 -0.09 -3.02 1.86
C HIS A 50 1.06 -3.40 0.90
N GLY A 51 1.24 -4.70 0.62
CA GLY A 51 2.43 -5.25 -0.02
C GLY A 51 2.32 -5.56 -1.51
N HIS A 52 1.35 -5.02 -2.26
CA HIS A 52 1.31 -5.19 -3.71
C HIS A 52 2.42 -4.39 -4.41
N LEU A 53 2.87 -4.87 -5.57
CA LEU A 53 4.01 -4.29 -6.30
C LEU A 53 3.76 -2.86 -6.78
N ASP A 54 2.54 -2.54 -7.18
CA ASP A 54 2.13 -1.19 -7.55
C ASP A 54 2.15 -0.20 -6.37
N HIS A 55 2.37 -0.68 -5.14
CA HIS A 55 2.56 0.13 -3.94
C HIS A 55 3.98 0.08 -3.37
N ILE A 56 4.70 -1.04 -3.48
CA ILE A 56 6.04 -1.21 -2.90
C ILE A 56 7.16 -1.44 -3.93
N GLY A 57 6.84 -1.72 -5.21
CA GLY A 57 7.82 -2.20 -6.18
C GLY A 57 8.99 -1.26 -6.50
N ALA A 58 8.80 0.06 -6.31
CA ALA A 58 9.88 1.03 -6.50
C ALA A 58 10.71 1.30 -5.23
N VAL A 59 10.41 0.65 -4.10
CA VAL A 59 11.08 0.93 -2.83
C VAL A 59 12.59 0.72 -2.92
N ALA A 60 13.02 -0.35 -3.54
CA ALA A 60 14.44 -0.67 -3.69
C ALA A 60 15.20 0.32 -4.60
N LYS A 61 14.49 0.99 -5.50
CA LYS A 61 15.03 1.98 -6.45
C LYS A 61 15.06 3.41 -5.91
N LEU A 62 14.17 3.75 -4.96
CA LEU A 62 13.94 5.14 -4.54
C LEU A 62 14.22 5.39 -3.05
N ALA A 63 14.02 4.39 -2.17
CA ALA A 63 14.04 4.63 -0.72
C ALA A 63 15.39 5.17 -0.22
N HIS A 64 16.51 4.76 -0.82
CA HIS A 64 17.86 5.21 -0.45
C HIS A 64 18.07 6.73 -0.57
N ARG A 65 17.19 7.42 -1.30
CA ARG A 65 17.23 8.89 -1.47
C ARG A 65 16.75 9.66 -0.24
N TYR A 66 16.11 8.96 0.70
CA TYR A 66 15.49 9.57 1.88
C TYR A 66 16.10 9.02 3.16
N ASP A 67 16.48 9.89 4.07
CA ASP A 67 16.86 9.52 5.43
C ASP A 67 15.60 9.33 6.30
N ALA A 68 14.86 8.28 6.02
CA ALA A 68 13.57 8.02 6.65
C ALA A 68 13.31 6.51 6.81
N PRO A 69 12.62 6.08 7.90
CA PRO A 69 12.25 4.68 8.08
C PRO A 69 11.19 4.24 7.07
N LEU A 70 11.23 2.95 6.73
CA LEU A 70 10.24 2.23 5.94
C LEU A 70 9.23 1.60 6.91
N ILE A 71 7.97 2.04 6.85
CA ILE A 71 6.95 1.67 7.83
C ILE A 71 5.81 0.95 7.12
N GLY A 72 5.50 -0.25 7.54
CA GLY A 72 4.41 -1.07 7.02
C GLY A 72 3.98 -2.10 8.04
N THR A 73 2.97 -2.89 7.72
CA THR A 73 2.62 -4.04 8.56
C THR A 73 3.72 -5.13 8.49
N PRO A 74 3.80 -6.07 9.44
CA PRO A 74 4.82 -7.12 9.39
C PRO A 74 4.88 -7.87 8.06
N TYR A 75 3.73 -8.20 7.48
CA TYR A 75 3.68 -8.85 6.18
C TYR A 75 4.22 -7.94 5.07
N THR A 76 3.79 -6.68 5.02
CA THR A 76 4.23 -5.70 4.03
C THR A 76 5.73 -5.43 4.14
N THR A 77 6.25 -5.27 5.35
CA THR A 77 7.68 -5.02 5.55
C THR A 77 8.56 -6.22 5.17
N ALA A 78 8.07 -7.45 5.36
CA ALA A 78 8.79 -8.65 4.89
C ALA A 78 8.90 -8.67 3.35
N LEU A 79 7.85 -8.25 2.63
CA LEU A 79 7.90 -8.10 1.17
C LEU A 79 8.85 -6.96 0.74
N VAL A 80 8.82 -5.83 1.44
CA VAL A 80 9.76 -4.71 1.23
C VAL A 80 11.20 -5.17 1.42
N GLU A 81 11.51 -5.92 2.48
CA GLU A 81 12.85 -6.50 2.69
C GLU A 81 13.27 -7.42 1.54
N LYS A 82 12.34 -8.23 1.03
CA LYS A 82 12.61 -9.10 -0.12
C LYS A 82 12.98 -8.29 -1.36
N GLN A 83 12.24 -7.19 -1.63
CA GLN A 83 12.55 -6.28 -2.74
C GLN A 83 13.95 -5.65 -2.58
N ILE A 84 14.27 -5.17 -1.39
CA ILE A 84 15.57 -4.55 -1.10
C ILE A 84 16.71 -5.57 -1.24
N LYS A 85 16.53 -6.80 -0.75
CA LYS A 85 17.54 -7.87 -0.87
C LYS A 85 17.79 -8.30 -2.32
N GLY A 86 16.81 -8.16 -3.20
CA GLY A 86 16.93 -8.41 -4.64
C GLY A 86 17.66 -7.30 -5.39
N GLU A 87 17.72 -6.09 -4.84
CA GLU A 87 18.35 -4.93 -5.51
C GLU A 87 19.88 -5.02 -5.47
N ARG A 88 20.52 -4.79 -6.62
CA ARG A 88 21.97 -4.91 -6.77
C ARG A 88 22.68 -3.57 -7.04
N LYS A 89 21.95 -2.55 -7.48
CA LYS A 89 22.53 -1.27 -7.89
C LYS A 89 22.51 -0.23 -6.78
N PHE A 90 21.48 -0.30 -5.91
CA PHE A 90 21.26 0.69 -4.87
C PHE A 90 21.34 0.05 -3.49
N LYS A 91 22.10 0.68 -2.59
CA LYS A 91 22.16 0.24 -1.20
C LYS A 91 21.11 0.97 -0.38
N VAL A 92 20.03 0.25 -0.03
CA VAL A 92 18.97 0.76 0.82
C VAL A 92 19.30 0.43 2.28
N ASN A 93 19.66 1.45 3.05
CA ASN A 93 20.01 1.32 4.48
C ASN A 93 18.90 1.84 5.41
N ASN A 94 17.75 2.18 4.86
CA ASN A 94 16.62 2.72 5.63
C ASN A 94 16.18 1.74 6.71
N PRO A 95 15.99 2.18 7.97
CA PRO A 95 15.47 1.31 9.01
C PRO A 95 14.06 0.82 8.67
N ILE A 96 13.83 -0.48 8.76
CA ILE A 96 12.51 -1.07 8.58
C ILE A 96 11.81 -1.12 9.94
N ARG A 97 10.60 -0.57 10.03
CA ARG A 97 9.81 -0.50 11.26
C ARG A 97 8.42 -1.10 11.05
N PRO A 98 8.24 -2.37 11.40
CA PRO A 98 6.93 -2.99 11.39
C PRO A 98 5.99 -2.32 12.40
N LEU A 99 4.74 -2.08 11.98
CA LEU A 99 3.67 -1.58 12.83
C LEU A 99 2.44 -2.47 12.64
N ASN A 100 1.93 -3.07 13.70
CA ASN A 100 0.76 -3.93 13.61
C ASN A 100 -0.51 -3.14 13.28
N PRO A 101 -1.48 -3.72 12.55
CA PRO A 101 -2.82 -3.16 12.44
C PRO A 101 -3.40 -2.84 13.84
N GLY A 102 -4.10 -1.73 13.98
CA GLY A 102 -4.62 -1.23 15.26
C GLY A 102 -3.61 -0.48 16.13
N SER A 103 -2.34 -0.41 15.72
CA SER A 103 -1.27 0.22 16.51
C SER A 103 -0.96 1.65 16.03
N LYS A 104 -0.24 2.39 16.89
CA LYS A 104 0.21 3.77 16.63
C LYS A 104 1.71 3.92 16.80
N MET A 105 2.29 4.84 16.04
CA MET A 105 3.70 5.18 16.10
C MET A 105 3.89 6.71 15.98
N LYS A 106 4.71 7.30 16.83
CA LYS A 106 5.12 8.71 16.67
C LYS A 106 6.14 8.83 15.55
N LEU A 107 5.83 9.65 14.55
CA LEU A 107 6.74 10.02 13.47
C LEU A 107 7.55 11.29 13.82
N SER A 108 6.93 12.19 14.58
CA SER A 108 7.57 13.41 15.09
C SER A 108 6.90 13.85 16.39
N LYS A 109 7.32 15.01 16.92
CA LYS A 109 6.69 15.62 18.12
C LYS A 109 5.18 15.80 17.92
N ASN A 110 4.76 16.16 16.71
CA ASN A 110 3.40 16.61 16.42
C ASN A 110 2.63 15.63 15.48
N ILE A 111 3.27 14.61 14.93
CA ILE A 111 2.63 13.69 13.99
C ILE A 111 2.68 12.28 14.54
N THR A 112 1.50 11.65 14.61
CA THR A 112 1.34 10.24 14.98
C THR A 112 0.70 9.48 13.82
N LEU A 113 1.34 8.40 13.40
CA LEU A 113 0.79 7.41 12.48
C LEU A 113 -0.04 6.41 13.25
N GLU A 114 -1.19 6.04 12.72
CA GLU A 114 -2.03 4.94 13.17
C GLU A 114 -2.33 4.03 11.96
N PHE A 115 -2.27 2.71 12.14
CA PHE A 115 -2.73 1.75 11.16
C PHE A 115 -4.11 1.24 11.56
N VAL A 116 -5.11 1.54 10.76
CA VAL A 116 -6.47 1.00 10.93
C VAL A 116 -6.64 -0.22 10.04
N GLN A 117 -7.11 -1.33 10.61
CA GLN A 117 -7.32 -2.58 9.87
C GLN A 117 -8.24 -2.35 8.67
N SER A 118 -7.78 -2.77 7.51
CA SER A 118 -8.53 -2.83 6.25
C SER A 118 -8.54 -4.26 5.70
N THR A 119 -9.25 -4.48 4.62
CA THR A 119 -9.25 -5.72 3.85
C THR A 119 -8.99 -5.45 2.38
N HIS A 120 -8.18 -6.31 1.80
CA HIS A 120 -7.83 -6.31 0.39
C HIS A 120 -7.43 -7.73 -0.02
N SER A 121 -7.04 -7.97 -1.27
CA SER A 121 -6.61 -9.28 -1.77
C SER A 121 -5.24 -9.75 -1.24
N ILE A 122 -4.66 -9.07 -0.28
CA ILE A 122 -3.38 -9.38 0.36
C ILE A 122 -3.50 -9.25 1.89
N PRO A 123 -2.76 -10.08 2.69
CA PRO A 123 -2.79 -10.00 4.14
C PRO A 123 -2.34 -8.65 4.70
N GLN A 124 -2.95 -8.28 5.85
CA GLN A 124 -2.54 -7.12 6.65
C GLN A 124 -2.58 -5.77 5.90
N ALA A 125 -3.51 -5.61 4.95
CA ALA A 125 -3.78 -4.29 4.38
C ALA A 125 -4.34 -3.36 5.48
N VAL A 126 -3.93 -2.08 5.45
CA VAL A 126 -4.33 -1.07 6.43
C VAL A 126 -4.65 0.26 5.77
N PHE A 127 -5.44 1.07 6.46
CA PHE A 127 -5.54 2.50 6.21
C PHE A 127 -4.53 3.23 7.10
N PRO A 128 -3.45 3.81 6.54
CA PRO A 128 -2.62 4.76 7.25
C PRO A 128 -3.41 6.01 7.63
N VAL A 129 -3.40 6.34 8.90
CA VAL A 129 -4.05 7.54 9.45
C VAL A 129 -3.00 8.40 10.11
N LEU A 130 -2.91 9.66 9.69
CA LEU A 130 -2.03 10.64 10.30
C LEU A 130 -2.83 11.56 11.22
N HIS A 131 -2.44 11.60 12.49
CA HIS A 131 -2.90 12.58 13.45
C HIS A 131 -1.92 13.73 13.47
N THR A 132 -2.35 14.91 13.04
CA THR A 132 -1.54 16.14 12.97
C THR A 132 -2.19 17.24 13.82
N PRO A 133 -1.50 18.33 14.13
CA PRO A 133 -2.10 19.50 14.80
C PRO A 133 -3.26 20.12 14.03
N GLU A 134 -3.21 20.05 12.69
CA GLU A 134 -4.22 20.62 11.80
C GLU A 134 -5.47 19.73 11.70
N GLY A 135 -5.32 18.41 11.92
CA GLY A 135 -6.43 17.48 11.85
C GLY A 135 -6.01 16.05 11.49
N ILE A 136 -7.00 15.23 11.20
CA ILE A 136 -6.82 13.82 10.86
C ILE A 136 -6.81 13.66 9.33
N ILE A 137 -5.78 12.99 8.81
CA ILE A 137 -5.67 12.61 7.40
C ILE A 137 -5.80 11.10 7.32
N VAL A 138 -6.71 10.61 6.48
CA VAL A 138 -6.92 9.18 6.22
C VAL A 138 -6.49 8.87 4.80
N TYR A 139 -5.60 7.89 4.64
CA TYR A 139 -5.14 7.39 3.36
C TYR A 139 -5.75 6.02 3.10
N ALA A 140 -6.73 5.95 2.22
CA ALA A 140 -7.54 4.77 1.94
C ALA A 140 -7.33 4.32 0.48
N LEU A 141 -6.23 3.62 0.23
CA LEU A 141 -5.94 3.00 -1.06
C LEU A 141 -6.23 1.51 -1.00
N ASP A 142 -6.63 1.00 -2.13
CA ASP A 142 -6.92 -0.41 -2.43
C ASP A 142 -7.58 -1.15 -1.27
N PHE A 143 -8.88 -1.08 -1.21
CA PHE A 143 -9.64 -1.76 -0.18
C PHE A 143 -10.93 -2.36 -0.73
N LYS A 144 -11.42 -3.36 -0.02
CA LYS A 144 -12.73 -3.93 -0.20
C LYS A 144 -13.33 -4.15 1.17
N PHE A 145 -14.51 -3.58 1.44
CA PHE A 145 -15.22 -3.86 2.68
C PHE A 145 -15.81 -5.27 2.64
N ASP A 146 -15.01 -6.25 3.02
CA ASP A 146 -15.38 -7.66 3.07
C ASP A 146 -15.26 -8.21 4.50
N ASN A 147 -16.42 -8.60 5.08
CA ASN A 147 -16.49 -9.16 6.42
C ASN A 147 -16.17 -10.67 6.46
N HIS A 148 -15.97 -11.29 5.31
CA HIS A 148 -15.83 -12.75 5.17
C HIS A 148 -14.52 -13.15 4.49
N GLN A 149 -13.50 -12.31 4.57
CA GLN A 149 -12.15 -12.65 4.13
C GLN A 149 -11.55 -13.79 4.97
N LYS A 150 -10.64 -14.55 4.33
CA LYS A 150 -9.90 -15.65 4.99
C LYS A 150 -8.47 -15.28 5.36
N VAL A 151 -7.92 -14.25 4.71
CA VAL A 151 -6.50 -13.88 4.83
C VAL A 151 -6.24 -12.76 5.86
N SER A 152 -7.29 -12.06 6.29
CA SER A 152 -7.20 -10.96 7.25
C SER A 152 -8.47 -10.86 8.11
N PRO A 153 -8.40 -10.27 9.31
CA PRO A 153 -9.59 -9.87 10.05
C PRO A 153 -10.43 -8.88 9.24
N PRO A 154 -11.74 -8.76 9.53
CA PRO A 154 -12.59 -7.76 8.88
C PRO A 154 -12.10 -6.33 9.15
N PRO A 155 -12.54 -5.34 8.35
CA PRO A 155 -12.18 -3.94 8.56
C PRO A 155 -12.60 -3.45 9.95
N ASP A 156 -11.79 -2.60 10.56
CA ASP A 156 -12.15 -1.99 11.85
C ASP A 156 -13.16 -0.84 11.67
N TYR A 157 -14.40 -1.21 11.39
CA TYR A 157 -15.50 -0.24 11.24
C TYR A 157 -15.73 0.61 12.48
N LYS A 158 -15.47 0.07 13.67
CA LYS A 158 -15.61 0.82 14.92
C LYS A 158 -14.64 1.98 14.93
N ARG A 159 -13.38 1.69 14.63
CA ARG A 159 -12.33 2.71 14.61
C ARG A 159 -12.57 3.74 13.50
N LEU A 160 -12.99 3.31 12.32
CA LEU A 160 -13.34 4.22 11.23
C LEU A 160 -14.47 5.19 11.62
N ARG A 161 -15.53 4.69 12.27
CA ARG A 161 -16.62 5.55 12.78
C ARG A 161 -16.14 6.52 13.86
N GLU A 162 -15.24 6.09 14.75
CA GLU A 162 -14.66 6.97 15.78
C GLU A 162 -13.85 8.11 15.15
N LEU A 163 -13.05 7.82 14.12
CA LEU A 163 -12.30 8.83 13.37
C LEU A 163 -13.25 9.81 12.67
N GLY A 164 -14.29 9.30 12.00
CA GLY A 164 -15.30 10.12 11.35
C GLY A 164 -16.02 11.06 12.32
N ARG A 165 -16.38 10.59 13.54
CA ARG A 165 -17.00 11.44 14.59
C ARG A 165 -16.05 12.51 15.11
N LYS A 166 -14.75 12.28 15.12
CA LYS A 166 -13.74 13.29 15.51
C LYS A 166 -13.52 14.36 14.45
N GLY A 167 -14.00 14.12 13.24
CA GLY A 167 -13.75 14.96 12.09
C GLY A 167 -12.45 14.57 11.37
N VAL A 168 -12.58 14.18 10.11
CA VAL A 168 -11.45 13.90 9.21
C VAL A 168 -11.23 15.13 8.35
N LEU A 169 -10.03 15.72 8.43
CA LEU A 169 -9.65 16.89 7.65
C LEU A 169 -9.51 16.53 6.17
N THR A 170 -8.87 15.39 5.88
CA THR A 170 -8.60 14.96 4.51
C THR A 170 -8.76 13.46 4.39
N LEU A 171 -9.50 13.02 3.38
CA LEU A 171 -9.60 11.64 2.95
C LEU A 171 -8.99 11.52 1.54
N ILE A 172 -7.91 10.74 1.43
CA ILE A 172 -7.32 10.35 0.15
C ILE A 172 -7.80 8.94 -0.12
N VAL A 173 -8.59 8.76 -1.17
CA VAL A 173 -9.26 7.48 -1.48
C VAL A 173 -8.98 7.08 -2.92
N GLU A 174 -8.85 5.78 -3.16
CA GLU A 174 -8.73 5.21 -4.50
C GLU A 174 -10.02 5.44 -5.31
N THR A 175 -9.88 5.49 -6.63
CA THR A 175 -10.98 5.82 -7.54
C THR A 175 -11.12 4.82 -8.70
N THR A 176 -10.60 3.61 -8.56
CA THR A 176 -10.55 2.58 -9.60
C THR A 176 -11.92 2.33 -10.25
N ASN A 177 -12.98 2.31 -9.46
CA ASN A 177 -14.35 2.07 -9.92
C ASN A 177 -15.23 3.34 -9.95
N ALA A 178 -14.67 4.54 -9.83
CA ALA A 178 -15.44 5.78 -9.72
C ALA A 178 -16.29 6.11 -10.96
N LYS A 179 -15.94 5.56 -12.14
CA LYS A 179 -16.69 5.74 -13.38
C LYS A 179 -17.83 4.73 -13.56
N ASN A 180 -17.89 3.69 -12.75
CA ASN A 180 -18.93 2.68 -12.84
C ASN A 180 -20.22 3.25 -12.25
N THR A 181 -21.18 3.57 -13.09
CA THR A 181 -22.51 4.05 -12.68
C THR A 181 -23.47 2.92 -12.37
N GLU A 182 -23.15 1.69 -12.76
CA GLU A 182 -23.93 0.49 -12.43
C GLU A 182 -23.45 -0.07 -11.07
N GLU A 183 -24.41 -0.57 -10.31
CA GLU A 183 -24.13 -1.23 -9.02
C GLU A 183 -23.35 -2.54 -9.27
N VAL A 184 -22.02 -2.46 -9.26
CA VAL A 184 -21.16 -3.64 -9.42
C VAL A 184 -21.23 -4.46 -8.14
N LYS A 185 -21.96 -5.56 -8.20
CA LYS A 185 -22.07 -6.51 -7.11
C LYS A 185 -20.76 -7.28 -6.96
N THR A 186 -19.91 -6.89 -6.02
CA THR A 186 -18.69 -7.62 -5.71
C THR A 186 -18.98 -8.73 -4.69
N TYR A 187 -18.67 -9.97 -5.06
CA TYR A 187 -18.80 -11.10 -4.14
C TYR A 187 -17.74 -11.03 -3.03
N SER A 188 -18.11 -11.52 -1.82
CA SER A 188 -17.10 -11.70 -0.77
C SER A 188 -16.11 -12.81 -1.16
N GLU A 189 -14.89 -12.77 -0.60
CA GLU A 189 -13.87 -13.79 -0.82
C GLU A 189 -14.38 -15.21 -0.48
N ARG A 190 -15.26 -15.31 0.53
CA ARG A 190 -15.90 -16.59 0.88
C ARG A 190 -16.80 -17.12 -0.24
N ILE A 191 -17.60 -16.26 -0.87
CA ILE A 191 -18.48 -16.66 -1.97
C ILE A 191 -17.65 -17.04 -3.19
N ALA A 192 -16.64 -16.22 -3.54
CA ALA A 192 -15.74 -16.49 -4.64
C ALA A 192 -15.04 -17.86 -4.48
N ARG A 193 -14.56 -18.14 -3.26
CA ARG A 193 -13.98 -19.44 -2.92
C ARG A 193 -14.96 -20.59 -3.12
N ASN A 194 -16.18 -20.48 -2.59
CA ASN A 194 -17.19 -21.54 -2.73
C ASN A 194 -17.49 -21.83 -4.21
N ILE A 195 -17.64 -20.76 -5.04
CA ILE A 195 -17.84 -20.92 -6.48
C ILE A 195 -16.66 -21.66 -7.12
N LEU A 196 -15.43 -21.31 -6.77
CA LEU A 196 -14.25 -21.99 -7.30
C LEU A 196 -14.17 -23.46 -6.83
N GLU A 197 -14.49 -23.73 -5.57
CA GLU A 197 -14.54 -25.10 -5.04
C GLU A 197 -15.62 -25.94 -5.78
N ASP A 198 -16.80 -25.38 -6.02
CA ASP A 198 -17.87 -26.03 -6.77
C ASP A 198 -17.46 -26.35 -8.22
N VAL A 199 -16.73 -25.43 -8.87
CA VAL A 199 -16.22 -25.65 -10.24
C VAL A 199 -15.11 -26.71 -10.28
N MET A 200 -14.21 -26.72 -9.27
CA MET A 200 -13.05 -27.61 -9.26
C MET A 200 -13.38 -29.03 -8.75
N TYR A 201 -14.28 -29.13 -7.80
CA TYR A 201 -14.57 -30.39 -7.09
C TYR A 201 -16.04 -30.80 -7.13
N GLY A 202 -16.90 -30.02 -7.79
CA GLY A 202 -18.30 -30.35 -7.99
C GLY A 202 -18.46 -31.62 -8.84
N PRO A 203 -19.61 -32.29 -8.79
CA PRO A 203 -19.85 -33.50 -9.60
C PRO A 203 -19.75 -33.11 -11.07
N LEU A 204 -18.89 -33.83 -11.79
CA LEU A 204 -18.86 -33.80 -13.25
C LEU A 204 -20.21 -34.37 -13.73
N TYR A 205 -21.13 -33.52 -14.16
CA TYR A 205 -22.37 -33.92 -14.82
C TYR A 205 -22.10 -34.29 -16.29
#